data_12d167b2da6aa127837a1a68229bdf43
#
_entry.id   12d167b2da6aa127837a1a68229bdf43
#
_cell.length_a   1.000
_cell.length_b   1.000
_cell.length_c   1.000
_cell.angle_alpha   90.00
_cell.angle_beta   90.00
_cell.angle_gamma   90.00
#
_symmetry.space_group_name_H-M   'P 1'
#
loop_
_entity.id
_entity.type
_entity.pdbx_description
1 polymer ?
#
loop_
_entity_poly.entity_id
_entity_poly.type
_entity_poly.pdbx_seq_one_letter_code
_entity_poly.pdbx_strand_id
1 'polypeptide(L)'
;MTPIIRVDHLRHTYSAGTPFEKVAIDDIDLAIPAGQFVGIIGHTGSGKSTLIQHLNGLLKPTSGRILLGGEDIWSDPKKIRDVRFRVGLVFQYPEYQLFEETVYRDIAFGPTNMGLSKDEIDRRVRESAHFAGLTDDLLEKSPFALSGGQKRRVAIAGVIAMEPEVLVLDEPSAGLDPQGREELLSNIREFHRARGTTVVLVSHSMEEIAKNVDRIVVLSDSHVLMSGTPREVFARGDELMTAGLDVPQVTRVAMALRDKGIAINPAVYTVDELSKELVALKRGGGKKC
;
A
#
# COMPACT_ATOMS: atom_id res chain seq x y z
N MET A 1 -16.21 -6.57 -11.78
CA MET A 1 -15.04 -7.43 -11.59
C MET A 1 -15.17 -8.11 -10.25
N THR A 2 -14.88 -9.39 -10.16
CA THR A 2 -14.88 -10.10 -8.86
C THR A 2 -13.72 -9.60 -8.03
N PRO A 3 -13.92 -9.21 -6.75
CA PRO A 3 -12.83 -8.76 -5.90
C PRO A 3 -11.88 -9.92 -5.58
N ILE A 4 -10.56 -9.65 -5.58
CA ILE A 4 -9.56 -10.64 -5.12
C ILE A 4 -9.60 -10.78 -3.61
N ILE A 5 -9.79 -9.67 -2.89
CA ILE A 5 -10.05 -9.67 -1.45
C ILE A 5 -11.41 -9.02 -1.20
N ARG A 6 -12.20 -9.67 -0.36
CA ARG A 6 -13.43 -9.13 0.19
C ARG A 6 -13.41 -9.26 1.70
N VAL A 7 -13.75 -8.19 2.37
CA VAL A 7 -13.86 -8.09 3.82
C VAL A 7 -15.34 -7.86 4.13
N ASP A 8 -15.94 -8.72 4.93
CA ASP A 8 -17.36 -8.64 5.30
C ASP A 8 -17.49 -8.46 6.82
N HIS A 9 -18.02 -7.33 7.27
CA HIS A 9 -18.32 -6.99 8.66
C HIS A 9 -17.15 -7.26 9.61
N LEU A 10 -15.92 -6.91 9.17
CA LEU A 10 -14.69 -7.19 9.94
C LEU A 10 -14.65 -6.38 11.22
N ARG A 11 -14.45 -7.08 12.32
CA ARG A 11 -14.20 -6.47 13.63
C ARG A 11 -12.97 -7.09 14.28
N HIS A 12 -12.15 -6.24 14.91
CA HIS A 12 -11.02 -6.69 15.72
C HIS A 12 -10.88 -5.86 16.99
N THR A 13 -10.86 -6.57 18.11
CA THR A 13 -10.69 -6.01 19.44
C THR A 13 -9.46 -6.62 20.09
N TYR A 14 -8.46 -5.78 20.38
CA TYR A 14 -7.28 -6.21 21.14
C TYR A 14 -7.66 -6.35 22.64
N SER A 15 -7.08 -7.35 23.30
CA SER A 15 -7.22 -7.57 24.74
C SER A 15 -8.69 -7.61 25.21
N ALA A 16 -9.57 -8.22 24.40
CA ALA A 16 -11.01 -8.31 24.71
C ALA A 16 -11.27 -8.88 26.11
N GLY A 17 -12.20 -8.27 26.85
CA GLY A 17 -12.56 -8.67 28.20
C GLY A 17 -11.55 -8.27 29.29
N THR A 18 -10.57 -7.44 28.96
CA THR A 18 -9.60 -6.89 29.92
C THR A 18 -9.75 -5.37 30.09
N PRO A 19 -9.17 -4.75 31.14
CA PRO A 19 -9.14 -3.29 31.28
C PRO A 19 -8.39 -2.54 30.14
N PHE A 20 -7.64 -3.27 29.30
CA PHE A 20 -6.89 -2.73 28.16
C PHE A 20 -7.58 -3.03 26.83
N GLU A 21 -8.88 -3.35 26.86
CA GLU A 21 -9.66 -3.60 25.67
C GLU A 21 -9.65 -2.38 24.73
N LYS A 22 -9.32 -2.63 23.45
CA LYS A 22 -9.30 -1.59 22.41
C LYS A 22 -9.88 -2.15 21.12
N VAL A 23 -10.97 -1.56 20.66
CA VAL A 23 -11.50 -1.81 19.32
C VAL A 23 -10.59 -1.11 18.31
N ALA A 24 -9.97 -1.87 17.42
CA ALA A 24 -9.05 -1.36 16.39
C ALA A 24 -9.70 -1.35 15.00
N ILE A 25 -10.63 -2.23 14.76
CA ILE A 25 -11.47 -2.29 13.56
C ILE A 25 -12.89 -2.57 14.01
N ASP A 26 -13.85 -1.84 13.47
CA ASP A 26 -15.26 -1.98 13.79
C ASP A 26 -16.11 -1.93 12.51
N ASP A 27 -16.73 -3.06 12.18
CA ASP A 27 -17.67 -3.23 11.08
C ASP A 27 -17.14 -2.74 9.71
N ILE A 28 -15.95 -3.20 9.32
CA ILE A 28 -15.37 -2.85 8.03
C ILE A 28 -15.90 -3.79 6.93
N ASP A 29 -16.54 -3.18 5.92
CA ASP A 29 -16.84 -3.77 4.64
C ASP A 29 -15.93 -3.18 3.56
N LEU A 30 -15.20 -4.05 2.83
CA LEU A 30 -14.23 -3.61 1.81
C LEU A 30 -14.13 -4.65 0.70
N ALA A 31 -14.07 -4.18 -0.54
CA ALA A 31 -13.75 -5.00 -1.71
C ALA A 31 -12.54 -4.43 -2.44
N ILE A 32 -11.52 -5.25 -2.62
CA ILE A 32 -10.30 -4.92 -3.39
C ILE A 32 -10.37 -5.69 -4.71
N PRO A 33 -10.57 -5.00 -5.84
CA PRO A 33 -10.59 -5.64 -7.16
C PRO A 33 -9.22 -6.21 -7.54
N ALA A 34 -9.21 -7.33 -8.28
CA ALA A 34 -7.99 -7.91 -8.80
C ALA A 34 -7.28 -6.95 -9.78
N GLY A 35 -5.95 -6.91 -9.73
CA GLY A 35 -5.12 -6.13 -10.64
C GLY A 35 -5.21 -4.61 -10.44
N GLN A 36 -5.73 -4.12 -9.31
CA GLN A 36 -5.71 -2.69 -8.96
C GLN A 36 -4.56 -2.34 -8.02
N PHE A 37 -4.14 -1.07 -8.10
CA PHE A 37 -3.26 -0.47 -7.13
C PHE A 37 -4.10 0.37 -6.16
N VAL A 38 -4.30 -0.14 -4.92
CA VAL A 38 -5.17 0.46 -3.90
C VAL A 38 -4.35 1.13 -2.82
N GLY A 39 -4.65 2.39 -2.52
CA GLY A 39 -4.07 3.13 -1.39
C GLY A 39 -4.96 3.04 -0.16
N ILE A 40 -4.38 2.79 1.00
CA ILE A 40 -5.07 2.90 2.29
C ILE A 40 -4.49 4.08 3.05
N ILE A 41 -5.30 5.07 3.35
CA ILE A 41 -4.94 6.24 4.14
C ILE A 41 -5.78 6.33 5.41
N GLY A 42 -5.28 7.07 6.40
CA GLY A 42 -5.97 7.27 7.68
C GLY A 42 -5.00 7.84 8.71
N HIS A 43 -5.49 8.50 9.74
CA HIS A 43 -4.65 9.00 10.83
C HIS A 43 -4.01 7.86 11.64
N THR A 44 -3.04 8.17 12.49
CA THR A 44 -2.42 7.18 13.40
C THR A 44 -3.49 6.61 14.33
N GLY A 45 -3.57 5.28 14.40
CA GLY A 45 -4.55 4.59 15.23
C GLY A 45 -5.91 4.35 14.55
N SER A 46 -6.11 4.72 13.28
CA SER A 46 -7.37 4.48 12.53
C SER A 46 -7.62 3.01 12.15
N GLY A 47 -6.67 2.09 12.44
CA GLY A 47 -6.83 0.66 12.16
C GLY A 47 -6.10 0.14 10.91
N LYS A 48 -5.34 0.97 10.17
CA LYS A 48 -4.64 0.57 8.92
C LYS A 48 -3.79 -0.69 9.09
N SER A 49 -2.81 -0.65 10.01
CA SER A 49 -1.90 -1.79 10.21
C SER A 49 -2.64 -3.04 10.71
N THR A 50 -3.71 -2.86 11.51
CA THR A 50 -4.58 -3.96 11.91
C THR A 50 -5.31 -4.55 10.71
N LEU A 51 -5.88 -3.72 9.83
CA LEU A 51 -6.57 -4.17 8.63
C LEU A 51 -5.64 -4.98 7.72
N ILE A 52 -4.46 -4.45 7.37
CA ILE A 52 -3.54 -5.16 6.45
C ILE A 52 -3.03 -6.48 7.02
N GLN A 53 -2.85 -6.58 8.33
CA GLN A 53 -2.49 -7.84 9.00
C GLN A 53 -3.62 -8.88 8.95
N HIS A 54 -4.87 -8.45 8.88
CA HIS A 54 -6.00 -9.34 8.64
C HIS A 54 -6.01 -9.84 7.20
N LEU A 55 -5.71 -8.97 6.20
CA LEU A 55 -5.67 -9.37 4.79
C LEU A 55 -4.67 -10.51 4.52
N ASN A 56 -3.57 -10.54 5.24
CA ASN A 56 -2.52 -11.57 5.15
C ASN A 56 -2.76 -12.76 6.10
N GLY A 57 -3.83 -12.74 6.91
CA GLY A 57 -4.09 -13.79 7.91
C GLY A 57 -3.06 -13.84 9.04
N LEU A 58 -2.37 -12.74 9.35
CA LEU A 58 -1.52 -12.63 10.52
C LEU A 58 -2.36 -12.45 11.79
N LEU A 59 -3.45 -11.70 11.69
CA LEU A 59 -4.45 -11.55 12.74
C LEU A 59 -5.72 -12.30 12.36
N LYS A 60 -6.34 -12.95 13.36
CA LYS A 60 -7.65 -13.56 13.24
C LYS A 60 -8.72 -12.54 13.67
N PRO A 61 -9.82 -12.37 12.90
CA PRO A 61 -10.92 -11.51 13.27
C PRO A 61 -11.55 -11.88 14.63
N THR A 62 -12.04 -10.87 15.36
CA THR A 62 -12.94 -11.08 16.50
C THR A 62 -14.33 -11.51 15.98
N SER A 63 -14.79 -10.85 14.89
CA SER A 63 -15.98 -11.25 14.13
C SER A 63 -15.86 -10.78 12.68
N GLY A 64 -16.77 -11.20 11.83
CA GLY A 64 -16.70 -10.98 10.38
C GLY A 64 -15.78 -11.98 9.69
N ARG A 65 -15.48 -11.76 8.42
CA ARG A 65 -14.66 -12.67 7.61
C ARG A 65 -13.87 -11.94 6.53
N ILE A 66 -12.82 -12.62 6.04
CA ILE A 66 -12.00 -12.14 4.94
C ILE A 66 -11.99 -13.25 3.88
N LEU A 67 -12.37 -12.89 2.66
CA LEU A 67 -12.36 -13.80 1.52
C LEU A 67 -11.21 -13.45 0.60
N LEU A 68 -10.43 -14.45 0.19
CA LEU A 68 -9.39 -14.38 -0.83
C LEU A 68 -9.80 -15.25 -2.01
N GLY A 69 -10.04 -14.64 -3.18
CA GLY A 69 -10.57 -15.36 -4.33
C GLY A 69 -11.96 -15.99 -4.11
N GLY A 70 -12.73 -15.45 -3.15
CA GLY A 70 -14.06 -15.95 -2.77
C GLY A 70 -14.07 -16.99 -1.64
N GLU A 71 -12.91 -17.46 -1.17
CA GLU A 71 -12.80 -18.42 -0.07
C GLU A 71 -12.42 -17.72 1.24
N ASP A 72 -13.10 -18.05 2.34
CA ASP A 72 -12.76 -17.52 3.67
C ASP A 72 -11.40 -18.06 4.09
N ILE A 73 -10.44 -17.14 4.33
CA ILE A 73 -9.07 -17.49 4.69
C ILE A 73 -8.94 -18.22 6.04
N TRP A 74 -9.97 -18.16 6.89
CA TRP A 74 -10.00 -18.82 8.19
C TRP A 74 -10.90 -20.06 8.21
N SER A 75 -11.50 -20.46 7.08
CA SER A 75 -12.30 -21.69 6.97
C SER A 75 -11.52 -22.95 7.35
N ASP A 76 -10.22 -22.98 7.01
CA ASP A 76 -9.27 -24.02 7.44
C ASP A 76 -7.98 -23.37 7.97
N PRO A 77 -7.79 -23.30 9.31
CA PRO A 77 -6.60 -22.69 9.91
C PRO A 77 -5.27 -23.35 9.49
N LYS A 78 -5.29 -24.59 9.00
CA LYS A 78 -4.08 -25.27 8.53
C LYS A 78 -3.57 -24.69 7.20
N LYS A 79 -4.45 -24.06 6.42
CA LYS A 79 -4.11 -23.44 5.13
C LYS A 79 -3.69 -21.96 5.24
N ILE A 80 -3.64 -21.40 6.44
CA ILE A 80 -3.28 -19.99 6.63
C ILE A 80 -1.86 -19.66 6.11
N ARG A 81 -0.97 -20.66 6.03
CA ARG A 81 0.36 -20.53 5.44
C ARG A 81 0.25 -20.24 3.93
N ASP A 82 -0.64 -20.93 3.24
CA ASP A 82 -0.87 -20.74 1.79
C ASP A 82 -1.44 -19.34 1.50
N VAL A 83 -2.31 -18.84 2.39
CA VAL A 83 -2.80 -17.46 2.31
C VAL A 83 -1.64 -16.46 2.36
N ARG A 84 -0.63 -16.68 3.23
CA ARG A 84 0.54 -15.78 3.35
C ARG A 84 1.45 -15.82 2.14
N PHE A 85 1.48 -16.90 1.37
CA PHE A 85 2.16 -16.93 0.08
C PHE A 85 1.40 -16.17 -1.01
N ARG A 86 0.05 -16.21 -0.96
CA ARG A 86 -0.80 -15.51 -1.94
C ARG A 86 -0.97 -14.02 -1.62
N VAL A 87 -0.91 -13.65 -0.33
CA VAL A 87 -0.96 -12.25 0.13
C VAL A 87 0.36 -11.93 0.82
N GLY A 88 1.31 -11.41 0.06
CA GLY A 88 2.61 -10.96 0.58
C GLY A 88 2.44 -9.66 1.37
N LEU A 89 3.04 -9.59 2.56
CA LEU A 89 3.02 -8.40 3.42
C LEU A 89 4.43 -7.92 3.70
N VAL A 90 4.71 -6.68 3.32
CA VAL A 90 5.92 -5.94 3.68
C VAL A 90 5.57 -4.99 4.81
N PHE A 91 6.16 -5.19 5.99
CA PHE A 91 5.94 -4.34 7.16
C PHE A 91 6.69 -3.02 7.08
N GLN A 92 6.31 -2.09 7.93
CA GLN A 92 7.08 -0.87 8.16
C GLN A 92 8.50 -1.22 8.66
N TYR A 93 9.53 -0.60 8.08
CA TYR A 93 10.95 -0.90 8.35
C TYR A 93 11.33 -2.37 8.11
N PRO A 94 11.07 -2.92 6.92
CA PRO A 94 11.24 -4.34 6.64
C PRO A 94 12.73 -4.77 6.66
N GLU A 95 13.66 -3.81 6.59
CA GLU A 95 15.10 -4.02 6.73
C GLU A 95 15.54 -4.65 8.05
N TYR A 96 14.72 -4.59 9.09
CA TYR A 96 14.99 -5.25 10.37
C TYR A 96 14.61 -6.74 10.37
N GLN A 97 14.01 -7.22 9.30
CA GLN A 97 13.59 -8.63 9.18
C GLN A 97 14.63 -9.49 8.44
N LEU A 98 15.71 -8.91 7.94
CA LEU A 98 16.79 -9.63 7.26
C LEU A 98 17.62 -10.39 8.29
N PHE A 99 17.91 -11.68 8.01
CA PHE A 99 18.57 -12.57 8.97
C PHE A 99 19.54 -13.58 8.33
N GLU A 100 19.53 -13.74 7.01
CA GLU A 100 20.35 -14.69 6.29
C GLU A 100 21.79 -14.18 6.08
N GLU A 101 22.70 -15.08 5.72
CA GLU A 101 24.11 -14.79 5.49
C GLU A 101 24.34 -13.95 4.22
N THR A 102 23.51 -14.18 3.18
CA THR A 102 23.58 -13.47 1.90
C THR A 102 22.23 -12.94 1.47
N VAL A 103 22.23 -11.87 0.68
CA VAL A 103 21.04 -11.29 0.04
C VAL A 103 20.27 -12.34 -0.75
N TYR A 104 20.99 -13.19 -1.51
CA TYR A 104 20.39 -14.29 -2.27
C TYR A 104 19.55 -15.20 -1.37
N ARG A 105 20.10 -15.61 -0.21
CA ARG A 105 19.41 -16.51 0.73
C ARG A 105 18.21 -15.85 1.38
N ASP A 106 18.31 -14.57 1.76
CA ASP A 106 17.16 -13.83 2.29
C ASP A 106 16.01 -13.78 1.30
N ILE A 107 16.29 -13.47 0.03
CA ILE A 107 15.27 -13.43 -1.02
C ILE A 107 14.74 -14.85 -1.31
N ALA A 108 15.60 -15.86 -1.31
CA ALA A 108 15.24 -17.26 -1.57
C ALA A 108 14.41 -17.90 -0.44
N PHE A 109 14.36 -17.30 0.75
CA PHE A 109 13.72 -17.90 1.92
C PHE A 109 12.24 -18.23 1.70
N GLY A 110 11.47 -17.28 1.14
CA GLY A 110 10.05 -17.48 0.79
C GLY A 110 9.86 -18.63 -0.21
N PRO A 111 10.45 -18.55 -1.42
CA PRO A 111 10.40 -19.60 -2.43
C PRO A 111 10.85 -21.00 -1.94
N THR A 112 11.87 -21.05 -1.10
CA THR A 112 12.35 -22.31 -0.47
C THR A 112 11.26 -22.89 0.43
N ASN A 113 10.61 -22.07 1.24
CA ASN A 113 9.52 -22.49 2.11
C ASN A 113 8.24 -22.90 1.34
N MET A 114 8.09 -22.45 0.09
CA MET A 114 7.04 -22.93 -0.83
C MET A 114 7.37 -24.31 -1.41
N GLY A 115 8.57 -24.83 -1.23
CA GLY A 115 9.01 -26.14 -1.73
C GLY A 115 9.32 -26.14 -3.24
N LEU A 116 9.70 -24.98 -3.80
CA LEU A 116 10.02 -24.85 -5.22
C LEU A 116 11.35 -25.53 -5.57
N SER A 117 11.55 -25.86 -6.85
CA SER A 117 12.82 -26.38 -7.36
C SER A 117 13.93 -25.32 -7.30
N LYS A 118 15.20 -25.76 -7.26
CA LYS A 118 16.35 -24.85 -7.21
C LYS A 118 16.37 -23.88 -8.40
N ASP A 119 16.07 -24.35 -9.59
CA ASP A 119 16.06 -23.53 -10.80
C ASP A 119 14.95 -22.44 -10.75
N GLU A 120 13.77 -22.80 -10.22
CA GLU A 120 12.68 -21.87 -10.03
C GLU A 120 12.97 -20.85 -8.93
N ILE A 121 13.64 -21.27 -7.85
CA ILE A 121 14.11 -20.36 -6.79
C ILE A 121 15.10 -19.34 -7.37
N ASP A 122 16.13 -19.80 -8.12
CA ASP A 122 17.14 -18.90 -8.72
C ASP A 122 16.48 -17.90 -9.67
N ARG A 123 15.58 -18.36 -10.54
CA ARG A 123 14.80 -17.47 -11.43
C ARG A 123 14.06 -16.38 -10.63
N ARG A 124 13.30 -16.79 -9.62
CA ARG A 124 12.49 -15.86 -8.80
C ARG A 124 13.35 -14.88 -8.02
N VAL A 125 14.47 -15.32 -7.47
CA VAL A 125 15.42 -14.47 -6.76
C VAL A 125 15.95 -13.37 -7.68
N ARG A 126 16.43 -13.71 -8.88
CA ARG A 126 16.98 -12.73 -9.81
C ARG A 126 15.92 -11.77 -10.34
N GLU A 127 14.75 -12.26 -10.73
CA GLU A 127 13.66 -11.43 -11.19
C GLU A 127 13.16 -10.47 -10.10
N SER A 128 12.98 -10.95 -8.85
CA SER A 128 12.53 -10.10 -7.74
C SER A 128 13.58 -9.09 -7.33
N ALA A 129 14.87 -9.44 -7.35
CA ALA A 129 15.98 -8.52 -7.14
C ALA A 129 15.95 -7.40 -8.17
N HIS A 130 15.76 -7.73 -9.46
CA HIS A 130 15.63 -6.76 -10.54
C HIS A 130 14.45 -5.80 -10.30
N PHE A 131 13.24 -6.32 -10.01
CA PHE A 131 12.07 -5.48 -9.69
C PHE A 131 12.26 -4.61 -8.43
N ALA A 132 13.07 -5.05 -7.48
CA ALA A 132 13.42 -4.24 -6.32
C ALA A 132 14.53 -3.21 -6.61
N GLY A 133 15.12 -3.21 -7.81
CA GLY A 133 16.25 -2.35 -8.18
C GLY A 133 17.56 -2.73 -7.51
N LEU A 134 17.77 -4.03 -7.29
CA LEU A 134 19.04 -4.59 -6.81
C LEU A 134 19.86 -5.09 -8.00
N THR A 135 21.17 -4.93 -7.93
CA THR A 135 22.13 -5.45 -8.93
C THR A 135 22.66 -6.81 -8.52
N ASP A 136 23.03 -7.65 -9.48
CA ASP A 136 23.46 -9.03 -9.24
C ASP A 136 24.68 -9.13 -8.32
N ASP A 137 25.57 -8.12 -8.33
CA ASP A 137 26.75 -8.07 -7.47
C ASP A 137 26.41 -7.96 -5.97
N LEU A 138 25.19 -7.60 -5.64
CA LEU A 138 24.71 -7.54 -4.26
C LEU A 138 24.23 -8.88 -3.74
N LEU A 139 23.87 -9.83 -4.61
CA LEU A 139 23.25 -11.10 -4.21
C LEU A 139 24.13 -11.95 -3.28
N GLU A 140 25.44 -11.93 -3.51
CA GLU A 140 26.41 -12.68 -2.71
C GLU A 140 26.91 -11.92 -1.46
N LYS A 141 26.52 -10.65 -1.30
CA LYS A 141 26.91 -9.84 -0.15
C LYS A 141 26.05 -10.18 1.07
N SER A 142 26.60 -9.94 2.24
CA SER A 142 25.84 -9.98 3.49
C SER A 142 24.81 -8.84 3.52
N PRO A 143 23.54 -9.09 3.84
CA PRO A 143 22.55 -8.02 4.01
C PRO A 143 23.00 -6.96 5.01
N PHE A 144 23.76 -7.36 6.03
CA PHE A 144 24.23 -6.45 7.08
C PHE A 144 25.27 -5.43 6.60
N ALA A 145 25.94 -5.70 5.47
CA ALA A 145 26.90 -4.78 4.85
C ALA A 145 26.24 -3.75 3.92
N LEU A 146 24.92 -3.83 3.70
CA LEU A 146 24.19 -2.96 2.80
C LEU A 146 23.73 -1.66 3.48
N SER A 147 23.47 -0.62 2.68
CA SER A 147 22.79 0.60 3.14
C SER A 147 21.35 0.30 3.55
N GLY A 148 20.73 1.16 4.37
CA GLY A 148 19.33 0.99 4.80
C GLY A 148 18.35 0.87 3.63
N GLY A 149 18.52 1.68 2.59
CA GLY A 149 17.69 1.62 1.38
C GLY A 149 17.87 0.30 0.60
N GLN A 150 19.12 -0.21 0.50
CA GLN A 150 19.38 -1.51 -0.13
C GLN A 150 18.78 -2.65 0.69
N LYS A 151 18.94 -2.66 2.02
CA LYS A 151 18.30 -3.66 2.91
C LYS A 151 16.79 -3.70 2.71
N ARG A 152 16.14 -2.54 2.64
CA ARG A 152 14.70 -2.44 2.38
C ARG A 152 14.32 -3.07 1.04
N ARG A 153 15.08 -2.79 -0.02
CA ARG A 153 14.88 -3.41 -1.34
C ARG A 153 15.03 -4.94 -1.29
N VAL A 154 15.98 -5.46 -0.51
CA VAL A 154 16.16 -6.91 -0.28
C VAL A 154 14.91 -7.51 0.38
N ALA A 155 14.42 -6.89 1.44
CA ALA A 155 13.23 -7.38 2.15
C ALA A 155 11.97 -7.37 1.26
N ILE A 156 11.79 -6.31 0.43
CA ILE A 156 10.70 -6.24 -0.55
C ILE A 156 10.87 -7.32 -1.63
N ALA A 157 12.10 -7.54 -2.13
CA ALA A 157 12.40 -8.60 -3.11
C ALA A 157 12.04 -9.98 -2.55
N GLY A 158 12.32 -10.24 -1.27
CA GLY A 158 11.97 -11.51 -0.60
C GLY A 158 10.46 -11.79 -0.59
N VAL A 159 9.63 -10.75 -0.47
CA VAL A 159 8.17 -10.89 -0.56
C VAL A 159 7.73 -11.05 -2.03
N ILE A 160 8.29 -10.26 -2.95
CA ILE A 160 8.00 -10.36 -4.40
C ILE A 160 8.38 -11.73 -4.96
N ALA A 161 9.46 -12.35 -4.47
CA ALA A 161 9.93 -13.67 -4.92
C ALA A 161 8.92 -14.81 -4.68
N MET A 162 7.97 -14.62 -3.78
CA MET A 162 6.86 -15.54 -3.62
C MET A 162 5.82 -15.45 -4.74
N GLU A 163 5.89 -14.43 -5.61
CA GLU A 163 4.93 -14.11 -6.67
C GLU A 163 3.48 -14.02 -6.14
N PRO A 164 3.23 -13.17 -5.15
CA PRO A 164 1.92 -13.10 -4.52
C PRO A 164 0.85 -12.54 -5.47
N GLU A 165 -0.41 -12.98 -5.30
CA GLU A 165 -1.58 -12.41 -5.99
C GLU A 165 -1.88 -10.99 -5.50
N VAL A 166 -1.61 -10.73 -4.21
CA VAL A 166 -1.76 -9.42 -3.57
C VAL A 166 -0.48 -9.06 -2.83
N LEU A 167 0.11 -7.92 -3.14
CA LEU A 167 1.27 -7.35 -2.45
C LEU A 167 0.81 -6.21 -1.55
N VAL A 168 0.93 -6.38 -0.26
CA VAL A 168 0.60 -5.36 0.75
C VAL A 168 1.89 -4.71 1.25
N LEU A 169 1.93 -3.38 1.23
CA LEU A 169 3.10 -2.58 1.58
C LEU A 169 2.71 -1.58 2.67
N ASP A 170 3.27 -1.75 3.88
CA ASP A 170 3.04 -0.82 5.00
C ASP A 170 4.17 0.20 5.05
N GLU A 171 3.93 1.41 4.57
CA GLU A 171 4.87 2.54 4.56
C GLU A 171 6.26 2.20 3.94
N PRO A 172 6.32 1.63 2.72
CA PRO A 172 7.56 1.10 2.17
C PRO A 172 8.61 2.18 1.89
N SER A 173 8.18 3.43 1.75
CA SER A 173 9.04 4.59 1.43
C SER A 173 9.51 5.38 2.67
N ALA A 174 9.04 5.02 3.88
CA ALA A 174 9.35 5.75 5.10
C ALA A 174 10.87 5.84 5.33
N GLY A 175 11.39 7.05 5.56
CA GLY A 175 12.82 7.29 5.82
C GLY A 175 13.73 7.25 4.59
N LEU A 176 13.20 7.04 3.38
CA LEU A 176 13.97 7.21 2.14
C LEU A 176 14.02 8.69 1.74
N ASP A 177 15.09 9.06 1.06
CA ASP A 177 15.17 10.36 0.39
C ASP A 177 14.17 10.44 -0.80
N PRO A 178 13.89 11.62 -1.35
CA PRO A 178 12.92 11.78 -2.42
C PRO A 178 13.22 10.93 -3.67
N GLN A 179 14.49 10.77 -4.03
CA GLN A 179 14.90 9.98 -5.19
C GLN A 179 14.68 8.48 -4.93
N GLY A 180 15.16 7.96 -3.80
CA GLY A 180 14.99 6.54 -3.44
C GLY A 180 13.52 6.13 -3.28
N ARG A 181 12.68 7.06 -2.81
CA ARG A 181 11.24 6.89 -2.72
C ARG A 181 10.58 6.76 -4.10
N GLU A 182 10.91 7.66 -5.03
CA GLU A 182 10.39 7.63 -6.39
C GLU A 182 10.84 6.37 -7.14
N GLU A 183 12.09 5.98 -7.02
CA GLU A 183 12.63 4.75 -7.61
C GLU A 183 11.92 3.52 -7.07
N LEU A 184 11.76 3.40 -5.74
CA LEU A 184 11.08 2.28 -5.11
C LEU A 184 9.64 2.14 -5.61
N LEU A 185 8.87 3.22 -5.60
CA LEU A 185 7.47 3.20 -6.04
C LEU A 185 7.35 2.97 -7.55
N SER A 186 8.31 3.46 -8.35
CA SER A 186 8.39 3.16 -9.78
C SER A 186 8.59 1.67 -10.05
N ASN A 187 9.51 1.03 -9.33
CA ASN A 187 9.79 -0.40 -9.43
C ASN A 187 8.58 -1.25 -9.01
N ILE A 188 7.88 -0.85 -7.94
CA ILE A 188 6.63 -1.51 -7.52
C ILE A 188 5.55 -1.39 -8.60
N ARG A 189 5.41 -0.22 -9.25
CA ARG A 189 4.48 -0.05 -10.38
C ARG A 189 4.84 -0.92 -11.58
N GLU A 190 6.13 -1.05 -11.86
CA GLU A 190 6.62 -1.93 -12.93
C GLU A 190 6.26 -3.39 -12.63
N PHE A 191 6.55 -3.87 -11.43
CA PHE A 191 6.16 -5.20 -10.96
C PHE A 191 4.65 -5.43 -11.09
N HIS A 192 3.83 -4.49 -10.57
CA HIS A 192 2.38 -4.53 -10.67
C HIS A 192 1.89 -4.69 -12.12
N ARG A 193 2.44 -3.87 -13.06
CA ARG A 193 2.05 -3.93 -14.47
C ARG A 193 2.52 -5.21 -15.16
N ALA A 194 3.75 -5.66 -14.87
CA ALA A 194 4.33 -6.84 -15.51
C ALA A 194 3.64 -8.14 -15.08
N ARG A 195 3.19 -8.22 -13.82
CA ARG A 195 2.61 -9.44 -13.23
C ARG A 195 1.09 -9.40 -13.05
N GLY A 196 0.46 -8.25 -13.18
CA GLY A 196 -0.97 -8.08 -12.88
C GLY A 196 -1.30 -8.25 -11.40
N THR A 197 -0.29 -8.23 -10.52
CA THR A 197 -0.44 -8.37 -9.07
C THR A 197 -1.27 -7.21 -8.50
N THR A 198 -2.22 -7.49 -7.64
CA THR A 198 -2.92 -6.44 -6.89
C THR A 198 -1.98 -5.83 -5.86
N VAL A 199 -1.91 -4.50 -5.77
CA VAL A 199 -1.06 -3.83 -4.77
C VAL A 199 -1.93 -3.07 -3.78
N VAL A 200 -1.63 -3.22 -2.50
CA VAL A 200 -2.22 -2.43 -1.41
C VAL A 200 -1.11 -1.62 -0.75
N LEU A 201 -1.14 -0.31 -0.92
CA LEU A 201 -0.14 0.62 -0.37
C LEU A 201 -0.73 1.39 0.81
N VAL A 202 -0.15 1.23 1.98
CA VAL A 202 -0.39 2.14 3.11
C VAL A 202 0.66 3.23 3.07
N SER A 203 0.25 4.48 3.05
CA SER A 203 1.16 5.63 3.10
C SER A 203 0.51 6.84 3.80
N HIS A 204 1.32 7.61 4.50
CA HIS A 204 0.95 8.92 5.04
C HIS A 204 1.19 10.05 4.03
N SER A 205 1.89 9.80 2.92
CA SER A 205 2.12 10.79 1.86
C SER A 205 0.96 10.83 0.89
N MET A 206 0.20 11.92 0.92
CA MET A 206 -0.91 12.11 -0.01
C MET A 206 -0.45 12.23 -1.45
N GLU A 207 0.77 12.73 -1.68
CA GLU A 207 1.40 12.81 -3.00
C GLU A 207 1.72 11.42 -3.56
N GLU A 208 2.24 10.50 -2.71
CA GLU A 208 2.48 9.12 -3.13
C GLU A 208 1.18 8.43 -3.51
N ILE A 209 0.15 8.56 -2.68
CA ILE A 209 -1.17 8.01 -2.95
C ILE A 209 -1.75 8.61 -4.23
N ALA A 210 -1.77 9.94 -4.36
CA ALA A 210 -2.31 10.64 -5.52
C ALA A 210 -1.67 10.20 -6.85
N LYS A 211 -0.37 9.90 -6.83
CA LYS A 211 0.43 9.57 -8.02
C LYS A 211 0.36 8.10 -8.41
N ASN A 212 0.18 7.20 -7.44
CA ASN A 212 0.46 5.78 -7.64
C ASN A 212 -0.78 4.89 -7.67
N VAL A 213 -1.92 5.31 -7.11
CA VAL A 213 -3.04 4.41 -6.89
C VAL A 213 -4.21 4.65 -7.83
N ASP A 214 -4.95 3.58 -8.13
CA ASP A 214 -6.19 3.64 -8.90
C ASP A 214 -7.40 3.93 -8.01
N ARG A 215 -7.32 3.50 -6.74
CA ARG A 215 -8.38 3.61 -5.74
C ARG A 215 -7.80 3.93 -4.37
N ILE A 216 -8.53 4.72 -3.59
CA ILE A 216 -8.21 5.06 -2.21
C ILE A 216 -9.29 4.50 -1.29
N VAL A 217 -8.86 3.94 -0.15
CA VAL A 217 -9.69 3.59 1.00
C VAL A 217 -9.25 4.48 2.16
N VAL A 218 -10.16 5.23 2.71
CA VAL A 218 -9.90 6.13 3.84
C VAL A 218 -10.44 5.49 5.12
N LEU A 219 -9.55 5.27 6.09
CA LEU A 219 -9.93 4.80 7.42
C LEU A 219 -9.92 5.95 8.42
N SER A 220 -10.99 6.07 9.18
CA SER A 220 -11.10 6.95 10.34
C SER A 220 -11.87 6.25 11.45
N ASP A 221 -11.42 6.43 12.69
CA ASP A 221 -12.09 5.92 13.89
C ASP A 221 -12.52 4.44 13.78
N SER A 222 -11.60 3.59 13.27
CA SER A 222 -11.79 2.15 13.11
C SER A 222 -12.79 1.72 12.01
N HIS A 223 -13.28 2.65 11.18
CA HIS A 223 -14.24 2.41 10.10
C HIS A 223 -13.70 2.85 8.74
N VAL A 224 -14.34 2.40 7.65
CA VAL A 224 -14.13 2.98 6.32
C VAL A 224 -14.95 4.27 6.20
N LEU A 225 -14.27 5.41 6.20
CA LEU A 225 -14.93 6.72 6.04
C LEU A 225 -15.41 6.91 4.59
N MET A 226 -14.56 6.60 3.62
CA MET A 226 -14.88 6.69 2.21
C MET A 226 -13.95 5.81 1.37
N SER A 227 -14.39 5.47 0.16
CA SER A 227 -13.57 4.79 -0.83
C SER A 227 -13.95 5.26 -2.23
N GLY A 228 -12.95 5.49 -3.10
CA GLY A 228 -13.16 5.98 -4.46
C GLY A 228 -11.86 6.12 -5.23
N THR A 229 -11.92 6.66 -6.43
CA THR A 229 -10.74 7.09 -7.19
C THR A 229 -10.05 8.25 -6.47
N PRO A 230 -8.76 8.52 -6.73
CA PRO A 230 -8.08 9.69 -6.17
C PRO A 230 -8.84 10.99 -6.38
N ARG A 231 -9.44 11.17 -7.57
CA ARG A 231 -10.27 12.35 -7.89
C ARG A 231 -11.50 12.48 -7.01
N GLU A 232 -12.23 11.38 -6.79
CA GLU A 232 -13.43 11.37 -5.95
C GLU A 232 -13.10 11.64 -4.48
N VAL A 233 -12.02 11.04 -3.98
CA VAL A 233 -11.60 11.19 -2.58
C VAL A 233 -11.04 12.59 -2.31
N PHE A 234 -10.12 13.08 -3.15
CA PHE A 234 -9.52 14.40 -2.94
C PHE A 234 -10.47 15.58 -3.28
N ALA A 235 -11.54 15.34 -4.05
CA ALA A 235 -12.63 16.30 -4.20
C ALA A 235 -13.36 16.59 -2.87
N ARG A 236 -13.29 15.68 -1.90
CA ARG A 236 -13.84 15.80 -0.53
C ARG A 236 -12.76 16.27 0.47
N GLY A 237 -11.88 17.16 0.03
CA GLY A 237 -10.73 17.62 0.84
C GLY A 237 -11.13 18.21 2.19
N ASP A 238 -12.22 18.99 2.26
CA ASP A 238 -12.71 19.57 3.51
C ASP A 238 -13.10 18.48 4.53
N GLU A 239 -13.68 17.36 4.06
CA GLU A 239 -14.06 16.23 4.90
C GLU A 239 -12.83 15.43 5.38
N LEU A 240 -11.84 15.23 4.48
CA LEU A 240 -10.56 14.61 4.85
C LEU A 240 -9.85 15.41 5.95
N MET A 241 -9.80 16.74 5.80
CA MET A 241 -9.18 17.61 6.81
C MET A 241 -9.95 17.60 8.14
N THR A 242 -11.27 17.52 8.10
CA THR A 242 -12.11 17.35 9.31
C THR A 242 -11.83 16.04 10.02
N ALA A 243 -11.56 14.97 9.27
CA ALA A 243 -11.16 13.66 9.79
C ALA A 243 -9.67 13.60 10.24
N GLY A 244 -8.97 14.74 10.28
CA GLY A 244 -7.57 14.81 10.69
C GLY A 244 -6.57 14.28 9.67
N LEU A 245 -6.98 14.17 8.41
CA LEU A 245 -6.14 13.77 7.29
C LEU A 245 -5.71 14.99 6.47
N ASP A 246 -4.67 14.82 5.71
CA ASP A 246 -4.20 15.83 4.78
C ASP A 246 -4.74 15.58 3.36
N VAL A 247 -4.45 16.50 2.46
CA VAL A 247 -4.68 16.41 1.02
C VAL A 247 -3.37 16.71 0.30
N PRO A 248 -3.20 16.31 -0.99
CA PRO A 248 -2.03 16.72 -1.76
C PRO A 248 -1.84 18.24 -1.73
N GLN A 249 -0.58 18.69 -1.70
CA GLN A 249 -0.26 20.14 -1.62
C GLN A 249 -0.96 20.95 -2.72
N VAL A 250 -1.03 20.38 -3.93
CA VAL A 250 -1.74 21.02 -5.06
C VAL A 250 -3.24 21.16 -4.81
N THR A 251 -3.88 20.17 -4.17
CA THR A 251 -5.28 20.25 -3.76
C THR A 251 -5.46 21.34 -2.71
N ARG A 252 -4.56 21.41 -1.72
CA ARG A 252 -4.58 22.48 -0.70
C ARG A 252 -4.46 23.88 -1.32
N VAL A 253 -3.60 24.05 -2.33
CA VAL A 253 -3.49 25.32 -3.08
C VAL A 253 -4.80 25.63 -3.80
N ALA A 254 -5.40 24.65 -4.49
CA ALA A 254 -6.67 24.84 -5.19
C ALA A 254 -7.81 25.22 -4.22
N MET A 255 -7.90 24.57 -3.07
CA MET A 255 -8.86 24.90 -2.01
C MET A 255 -8.66 26.34 -1.51
N ALA A 256 -7.42 26.74 -1.22
CA ALA A 256 -7.12 28.11 -0.77
C ALA A 256 -7.44 29.18 -1.82
N LEU A 257 -7.29 28.88 -3.11
CA LEU A 257 -7.70 29.78 -4.20
C LEU A 257 -9.22 29.86 -4.32
N ARG A 258 -9.93 28.72 -4.20
CA ARG A 258 -11.39 28.66 -4.15
C ARG A 258 -11.94 29.55 -3.02
N ASP A 259 -11.37 29.45 -1.83
CA ASP A 259 -11.81 30.20 -0.64
C ASP A 259 -11.58 31.73 -0.80
N LYS A 260 -10.66 32.12 -1.68
CA LYS A 260 -10.46 33.52 -2.11
C LYS A 260 -11.38 33.94 -3.26
N GLY A 261 -12.34 33.11 -3.66
CA GLY A 261 -13.31 33.41 -4.72
C GLY A 261 -12.79 33.17 -6.14
N ILE A 262 -11.64 32.51 -6.31
CA ILE A 262 -11.09 32.14 -7.62
C ILE A 262 -11.81 30.87 -8.11
N ALA A 263 -12.38 30.92 -9.32
CA ALA A 263 -13.08 29.78 -9.91
C ALA A 263 -12.09 28.72 -10.38
N ILE A 264 -11.61 27.89 -9.47
CA ILE A 264 -10.71 26.77 -9.72
C ILE A 264 -11.37 25.45 -9.29
N ASN A 265 -11.07 24.37 -10.02
CA ASN A 265 -11.55 23.04 -9.64
C ASN A 265 -10.80 22.55 -8.38
N PRO A 266 -11.46 22.34 -7.24
CA PRO A 266 -10.82 21.87 -6.02
C PRO A 266 -10.42 20.38 -6.07
N ALA A 267 -10.89 19.62 -7.07
CA ALA A 267 -10.59 18.18 -7.22
C ALA A 267 -9.26 17.92 -7.95
N VAL A 268 -8.43 18.93 -8.18
CA VAL A 268 -7.07 18.75 -8.72
C VAL A 268 -6.18 18.12 -7.64
N TYR A 269 -5.43 17.08 -8.01
CA TYR A 269 -4.57 16.35 -7.08
C TYR A 269 -3.17 16.09 -7.64
N THR A 270 -2.88 16.55 -8.87
CA THR A 270 -1.55 16.51 -9.48
C THR A 270 -1.07 17.89 -9.88
N VAL A 271 0.26 18.08 -9.92
CA VAL A 271 0.91 19.34 -10.35
C VAL A 271 0.48 19.71 -11.77
N ASP A 272 0.40 18.74 -12.67
CA ASP A 272 0.00 18.95 -14.07
C ASP A 272 -1.45 19.45 -14.18
N GLU A 273 -2.36 18.89 -13.38
CA GLU A 273 -3.76 19.36 -13.34
C GLU A 273 -3.85 20.78 -12.83
N LEU A 274 -3.21 21.10 -11.71
CA LEU A 274 -3.21 22.47 -11.16
C LEU A 274 -2.60 23.46 -12.16
N SER A 275 -1.50 23.11 -12.80
CA SER A 275 -0.85 23.96 -13.82
C SER A 275 -1.80 24.27 -14.98
N LYS A 276 -2.51 23.26 -15.50
CA LYS A 276 -3.50 23.44 -16.57
C LYS A 276 -4.64 24.36 -16.15
N GLU A 277 -5.18 24.20 -14.94
CA GLU A 277 -6.23 25.04 -14.38
C GLU A 277 -5.76 26.51 -14.25
N LEU A 278 -4.57 26.75 -13.68
CA LEU A 278 -4.00 28.09 -13.51
C LEU A 278 -3.75 28.79 -14.86
N VAL A 279 -3.24 28.06 -15.86
CA VAL A 279 -3.05 28.60 -17.22
C VAL A 279 -4.38 28.95 -17.88
N ALA A 280 -5.41 28.09 -17.70
CA ALA A 280 -6.75 28.37 -18.22
C ALA A 280 -7.37 29.63 -17.58
N LEU A 281 -7.23 29.78 -16.26
CA LEU A 281 -7.68 30.98 -15.54
C LEU A 281 -6.98 32.26 -16.05
N LYS A 282 -5.65 32.21 -16.24
CA LYS A 282 -4.88 33.32 -16.78
C LYS A 282 -5.35 33.73 -18.20
N ARG A 283 -5.66 32.76 -19.05
CA ARG A 283 -6.16 33.00 -20.43
C ARG A 283 -7.59 33.47 -20.44
N GLY A 284 -8.45 32.99 -19.54
CA GLY A 284 -9.85 33.44 -19.41
C GLY A 284 -9.99 34.78 -18.76
N GLY A 285 -9.11 35.19 -17.84
CA GLY A 285 -9.09 36.52 -17.20
C GLY A 285 -8.55 37.65 -18.06
N GLY A 286 -7.99 37.36 -19.24
CA GLY A 286 -7.50 38.35 -20.19
C GLY A 286 -8.59 39.03 -21.05
N LYS A 287 -9.89 38.80 -20.80
CA LYS A 287 -11.02 39.47 -21.43
C LYS A 287 -11.79 40.32 -20.41
N LYS A 288 -11.11 41.27 -19.79
CA LYS A 288 -11.73 42.46 -19.22
C LYS A 288 -10.97 43.66 -19.73
N CYS A 289 -11.36 44.21 -20.87
CA CYS A 289 -11.32 45.62 -21.19
C CYS A 289 -12.67 46.22 -20.91
#